data_43dcce292c656a540f1792df988aea7e
#
_entry.id   43dcce292c656a540f1792df988aea7e
#
_cell.length_a   1.000
_cell.length_b   1.000
_cell.length_c   1.000
_cell.angle_alpha   90.00
_cell.angle_beta   90.00
_cell.angle_gamma   90.00
#
_symmetry.space_group_name_H-M   'P 1'
#
loop_
_entity.id
_entity.type
_entity.pdbx_description
1 polymer ?
#
loop_
_entity_poly.entity_id
_entity_poly.type
_entity_poly.pdbx_seq_one_letter_code
_entity_poly.pdbx_strand_id
1 'polypeptide(L)'
;MQVKKIYWSIAAIGLSVASGAQAADAERIAQLEKQLQILQEQINGLKSTSPTRSEVQELRQEVATQKKDSVVAGSLPGSFRLPGSDTSIRLYGAAELNMVHEAKGDNGANDYATFAPFIPLNGSPDAARKGQTYLHARTSRLGIEALTTTAYGPLKFKVEGDFNNDPRNGDASNSGSVATIMTQRNTNSYDFRLRHAYFEMGSWLVGQTWSTFMDGANAPETVDFNGPVGNTFIRQAQIRYTHSTKNYGDFIVAVENADSYVLDSQGMVTADGFAKVPDLIVRWDKNFSWGGVSLRALSDEFRINGALGNQSRRGSGFAASGSFRPTGSDTLSWMLTGGTGIGRYLNVIHGAAYNPGADRIEMERAAGVVLGYQHRFSDSLRANLVYGAQRTYDNAYTETAMANGFGGGRYGVNRSVSQIHVGAIWNPVKLVDVGLEYIYGQRETLIGEKGESSRLNLMLRYNLN
;
A
#
# COMPACT_ATOMS: atom_id res chain seq x y z
N MET A 1 3.26 -30.36 31.29
CA MET A 1 2.52 -29.60 32.33
C MET A 1 2.79 -28.08 32.31
N GLN A 2 3.75 -27.59 31.51
CA GLN A 2 4.07 -26.14 31.41
C GLN A 2 3.25 -25.38 30.31
N VAL A 3 2.77 -26.06 29.32
CA VAL A 3 2.02 -25.41 28.20
C VAL A 3 0.64 -24.92 28.62
N LYS A 4 -0.03 -25.60 29.57
CA LYS A 4 -1.36 -25.15 30.06
C LYS A 4 -1.32 -23.86 30.89
N LYS A 5 -0.17 -23.50 31.50
CA LYS A 5 -0.06 -22.26 32.29
C LYS A 5 0.10 -21.01 31.40
N ILE A 6 0.65 -21.15 30.18
CA ILE A 6 0.80 -20.04 29.24
C ILE A 6 -0.55 -19.63 28.63
N TYR A 7 -1.42 -20.60 28.35
CA TYR A 7 -2.77 -20.30 27.81
C TYR A 7 -3.64 -19.50 28.78
N TRP A 8 -3.53 -19.75 30.09
CA TRP A 8 -4.29 -19.00 31.10
C TRP A 8 -3.78 -17.57 31.29
N SER A 9 -2.48 -17.35 31.11
CA SER A 9 -1.90 -16.01 31.22
C SER A 9 -2.31 -15.10 30.04
N ILE A 10 -2.42 -15.65 28.83
CA ILE A 10 -2.85 -14.90 27.64
C ILE A 10 -4.37 -14.64 27.69
N ALA A 11 -5.15 -15.61 28.18
CA ALA A 11 -6.60 -15.42 28.38
C ALA A 11 -6.90 -14.38 29.47
N ALA A 12 -6.08 -14.30 30.53
CA ALA A 12 -6.26 -13.31 31.60
C ALA A 12 -5.92 -11.87 31.13
N ILE A 13 -4.91 -11.72 30.25
CA ILE A 13 -4.59 -10.42 29.67
C ILE A 13 -5.65 -9.97 28.64
N GLY A 14 -6.20 -10.89 27.85
CA GLY A 14 -7.28 -10.60 26.89
C GLY A 14 -8.59 -10.21 27.59
N LEU A 15 -8.92 -10.85 28.71
CA LEU A 15 -10.11 -10.54 29.51
C LEU A 15 -9.97 -9.23 30.30
N SER A 16 -8.76 -8.86 30.74
CA SER A 16 -8.54 -7.61 31.46
C SER A 16 -8.63 -6.37 30.55
N VAL A 17 -8.27 -6.49 29.26
CA VAL A 17 -8.42 -5.40 28.30
C VAL A 17 -9.87 -5.26 27.83
N ALA A 18 -10.57 -6.38 27.62
CA ALA A 18 -12.01 -6.35 27.24
C ALA A 18 -12.90 -5.84 28.38
N SER A 19 -12.58 -6.17 29.64
CA SER A 19 -13.31 -5.67 30.81
C SER A 19 -13.02 -4.18 31.09
N GLY A 20 -11.81 -3.71 30.75
CA GLY A 20 -11.44 -2.30 30.90
C GLY A 20 -12.19 -1.37 29.92
N ALA A 21 -12.39 -1.79 28.68
CA ALA A 21 -13.14 -1.02 27.68
C ALA A 21 -14.65 -1.00 28.00
N GLN A 22 -15.24 -2.14 28.39
CA GLN A 22 -16.63 -2.20 28.81
C GLN A 22 -16.89 -1.48 30.15
N ALA A 23 -15.92 -1.47 31.07
CA ALA A 23 -16.04 -0.70 32.31
C ALA A 23 -15.97 0.81 32.07
N ALA A 24 -15.09 1.25 31.15
CA ALA A 24 -14.99 2.66 30.76
C ALA A 24 -16.25 3.16 30.02
N ASP A 25 -16.85 2.31 29.18
CA ASP A 25 -18.12 2.62 28.51
C ASP A 25 -19.30 2.57 29.48
N ALA A 26 -19.32 1.61 30.41
CA ALA A 26 -20.35 1.52 31.45
C ALA A 26 -20.25 2.71 32.45
N GLU A 27 -19.07 3.13 32.84
CA GLU A 27 -18.85 4.33 33.65
C GLU A 27 -19.28 5.60 32.91
N ARG A 28 -19.00 5.68 31.63
CA ARG A 28 -19.39 6.82 30.78
C ARG A 28 -20.91 6.85 30.54
N ILE A 29 -21.54 5.71 30.36
CA ILE A 29 -23.01 5.58 30.28
C ILE A 29 -23.63 5.95 31.62
N ALA A 30 -23.13 5.44 32.75
CA ALA A 30 -23.58 5.82 34.08
C ALA A 30 -23.40 7.31 34.39
N GLN A 31 -22.32 7.93 33.87
CA GLN A 31 -22.09 9.36 34.00
C GLN A 31 -23.08 10.17 33.16
N LEU A 32 -23.39 9.72 31.95
CA LEU A 32 -24.40 10.32 31.07
C LEU A 32 -25.84 10.13 31.65
N GLU A 33 -26.15 8.96 32.19
CA GLU A 33 -27.44 8.71 32.87
C GLU A 33 -27.59 9.59 34.11
N LYS A 34 -26.52 9.77 34.89
CA LYS A 34 -26.52 10.67 36.04
C LYS A 34 -26.70 12.14 35.64
N GLN A 35 -26.08 12.56 34.54
CA GLN A 35 -26.26 13.90 33.96
C GLN A 35 -27.68 14.09 33.42
N LEU A 36 -28.26 13.05 32.80
CA LEU A 36 -29.64 13.04 32.32
C LEU A 36 -30.64 13.11 33.51
N GLN A 37 -30.38 12.43 34.61
CA GLN A 37 -31.16 12.45 35.82
C GLN A 37 -31.13 13.80 36.50
N ILE A 38 -29.93 14.44 36.61
CA ILE A 38 -29.74 15.80 37.13
C ILE A 38 -30.47 16.82 36.23
N LEU A 39 -30.36 16.69 34.92
CA LEU A 39 -31.11 17.53 33.98
C LEU A 39 -32.61 17.34 34.09
N GLN A 40 -33.07 16.12 34.32
CA GLN A 40 -34.50 15.79 34.50
C GLN A 40 -35.03 16.33 35.81
N GLU A 41 -34.27 16.27 36.91
CA GLU A 41 -34.58 16.91 38.19
C GLU A 41 -34.59 18.43 38.09
N GLN A 42 -33.64 19.03 37.36
CA GLN A 42 -33.63 20.44 37.06
C GLN A 42 -34.83 20.91 36.23
N ILE A 43 -35.22 20.11 35.22
CA ILE A 43 -36.41 20.35 34.40
C ILE A 43 -37.68 20.22 35.25
N ASN A 44 -37.74 19.23 36.15
CA ASN A 44 -38.89 19.10 37.07
C ASN A 44 -38.94 20.20 38.15
N GLY A 45 -37.79 20.64 38.65
CA GLY A 45 -37.69 21.81 39.52
C GLY A 45 -38.09 23.12 38.83
N LEU A 46 -37.79 23.27 37.55
CA LEU A 46 -38.17 24.39 36.71
C LEU A 46 -39.67 24.39 36.34
N LYS A 47 -40.31 23.25 36.36
CA LYS A 47 -41.79 23.14 36.17
C LYS A 47 -42.60 23.60 37.36
N SER A 48 -42.00 23.64 38.53
CA SER A 48 -42.67 24.09 39.77
C SER A 48 -42.44 25.60 40.04
N THR A 49 -41.50 26.24 39.36
CA THR A 49 -41.26 27.69 39.40
C THR A 49 -41.32 28.17 37.95
N SER A 50 -42.28 29.02 37.59
CA SER A 50 -42.37 29.61 36.25
C SER A 50 -41.09 30.33 35.93
N PRO A 51 -40.19 29.76 35.06
CA PRO A 51 -38.89 30.39 34.79
C PRO A 51 -39.10 31.69 34.03
N THR A 52 -38.35 32.69 34.39
CA THR A 52 -38.31 33.94 33.66
C THR A 52 -37.80 33.75 32.25
N ARG A 53 -38.26 34.53 31.29
CA ARG A 53 -37.88 34.44 29.88
C ARG A 53 -36.36 34.50 29.65
N SER A 54 -35.61 35.11 30.59
CA SER A 54 -34.15 35.20 30.61
C SER A 54 -33.50 33.85 30.98
N GLU A 55 -34.01 33.13 31.96
CA GLU A 55 -33.45 31.80 32.36
C GLU A 55 -33.64 30.74 31.26
N VAL A 56 -34.78 30.79 30.59
CA VAL A 56 -34.99 29.92 29.40
C VAL A 56 -34.05 30.25 28.25
N GLN A 57 -33.67 31.53 28.11
CA GLN A 57 -32.74 31.96 27.09
C GLN A 57 -31.27 31.63 27.43
N GLU A 58 -30.88 31.71 28.70
CA GLU A 58 -29.56 31.26 29.17
C GLU A 58 -29.39 29.76 29.06
N LEU A 59 -30.37 28.97 29.48
CA LEU A 59 -30.36 27.52 29.32
C LEU A 59 -30.30 27.10 27.84
N ARG A 60 -31.00 27.81 26.95
CA ARG A 60 -30.87 27.57 25.50
C ARG A 60 -29.49 27.91 24.96
N GLN A 61 -28.84 28.94 25.48
CA GLN A 61 -27.47 29.29 25.11
C GLN A 61 -26.47 28.30 25.69
N GLU A 62 -26.61 27.84 26.92
CA GLU A 62 -25.77 26.80 27.51
C GLU A 62 -25.90 25.47 26.77
N VAL A 63 -27.10 25.01 26.45
CA VAL A 63 -27.34 23.82 25.66
C VAL A 63 -26.82 23.95 24.24
N ALA A 64 -26.91 25.11 23.64
CA ALA A 64 -26.34 25.39 22.33
C ALA A 64 -24.79 25.40 22.35
N THR A 65 -24.19 25.92 23.44
CA THR A 65 -22.74 25.90 23.66
C THR A 65 -22.24 24.46 23.93
N GLN A 66 -22.90 23.74 24.83
CA GLN A 66 -22.57 22.33 25.10
C GLN A 66 -22.70 21.43 23.85
N LYS A 67 -23.72 21.65 23.01
CA LYS A 67 -23.84 20.97 21.71
C LYS A 67 -22.72 21.32 20.74
N LYS A 68 -22.21 22.55 20.77
CA LYS A 68 -21.07 22.96 19.95
C LYS A 68 -19.77 22.27 20.38
N ASP A 69 -19.57 22.06 21.67
CA ASP A 69 -18.34 21.53 22.26
C ASP A 69 -18.37 20.00 22.43
N SER A 70 -19.53 19.36 22.23
CA SER A 70 -19.63 17.91 22.31
C SER A 70 -19.07 17.25 21.06
N VAL A 71 -18.28 16.16 21.27
CA VAL A 71 -17.84 15.30 20.19
C VAL A 71 -19.04 14.52 19.67
N VAL A 72 -19.49 14.83 18.46
CA VAL A 72 -20.62 14.16 17.80
C VAL A 72 -20.10 13.31 16.64
N ALA A 73 -20.85 12.26 16.30
CA ALA A 73 -20.53 11.42 15.14
C ALA A 73 -20.43 12.26 13.87
N GLY A 74 -19.39 12.00 13.10
CA GLY A 74 -19.14 12.66 11.81
C GLY A 74 -19.92 11.99 10.67
N SER A 75 -19.79 12.56 9.48
CA SER A 75 -20.44 12.06 8.25
C SER A 75 -19.71 10.87 7.60
N LEU A 76 -18.45 10.60 7.99
CA LEU A 76 -17.73 9.40 7.60
C LEU A 76 -17.95 8.30 8.65
N PRO A 77 -18.12 7.02 8.25
CA PRO A 77 -18.18 5.92 9.21
C PRO A 77 -16.94 5.89 10.11
N GLY A 78 -17.13 5.81 11.44
CA GLY A 78 -16.04 5.81 12.42
C GLY A 78 -15.36 7.17 12.62
N SER A 79 -15.95 8.27 12.14
CA SER A 79 -15.44 9.64 12.32
C SER A 79 -16.16 10.39 13.42
N PHE A 80 -15.54 11.46 13.89
CA PHE A 80 -16.14 12.47 14.75
C PHE A 80 -16.11 13.84 14.04
N ARG A 81 -17.07 14.69 14.37
CA ARG A 81 -17.12 16.07 13.88
C ARG A 81 -16.25 16.97 14.75
N LEU A 82 -15.45 17.83 14.14
CA LEU A 82 -14.74 18.87 14.88
C LEU A 82 -15.72 19.88 15.47
N PRO A 83 -15.62 20.20 16.76
CA PRO A 83 -16.46 21.22 17.39
C PRO A 83 -16.43 22.54 16.61
N GLY A 84 -17.60 23.14 16.40
CA GLY A 84 -17.74 24.41 15.70
C GLY A 84 -17.48 24.39 14.19
N SER A 85 -17.35 23.20 13.56
CA SER A 85 -17.13 23.08 12.12
C SER A 85 -18.00 21.97 11.50
N ASP A 86 -18.10 21.98 10.15
CA ASP A 86 -18.74 20.91 9.37
C ASP A 86 -17.74 19.83 8.95
N THR A 87 -16.52 19.85 9.50
CA THR A 87 -15.46 18.90 9.19
C THR A 87 -15.58 17.66 10.05
N SER A 88 -15.68 16.52 9.41
CA SER A 88 -15.61 15.19 10.03
C SER A 88 -14.21 14.63 9.89
N ILE A 89 -13.62 14.13 10.98
CA ILE A 89 -12.28 13.52 10.99
C ILE A 89 -12.39 12.05 11.37
N ARG A 90 -11.71 11.19 10.63
CA ARG A 90 -11.50 9.77 10.93
C ARG A 90 -10.01 9.50 11.12
N LEU A 91 -9.68 8.91 12.26
CA LEU A 91 -8.36 8.28 12.47
C LEU A 91 -8.50 6.81 12.11
N TYR A 92 -7.54 6.26 11.39
CA TYR A 92 -7.52 4.87 10.99
C TYR A 92 -6.09 4.35 10.87
N GLY A 93 -5.93 3.07 10.71
CA GLY A 93 -4.62 2.46 10.56
C GLY A 93 -4.59 1.01 11.01
N ALA A 94 -3.40 0.48 11.23
CA ALA A 94 -3.21 -0.85 11.77
C ALA A 94 -1.89 -0.96 12.52
N ALA A 95 -1.88 -1.73 13.62
CA ALA A 95 -0.68 -2.29 14.20
C ALA A 95 -0.50 -3.70 13.63
N GLU A 96 0.68 -3.96 13.04
CA GLU A 96 0.93 -5.21 12.34
C GLU A 96 2.28 -5.80 12.74
N LEU A 97 2.29 -7.08 13.13
CA LEU A 97 3.49 -7.87 13.34
C LEU A 97 3.58 -8.93 12.26
N ASN A 98 4.70 -8.98 11.56
CA ASN A 98 5.03 -10.04 10.62
C ASN A 98 6.18 -10.88 11.15
N MET A 99 6.08 -12.20 10.96
CA MET A 99 7.16 -13.15 11.11
C MET A 99 7.42 -13.80 9.76
N VAL A 100 8.65 -13.69 9.30
CA VAL A 100 9.07 -14.21 7.99
C VAL A 100 10.13 -15.26 8.19
N HIS A 101 9.94 -16.45 7.61
CA HIS A 101 10.91 -17.53 7.59
C HIS A 101 11.34 -17.84 6.15
N GLU A 102 12.63 -17.58 5.85
CA GLU A 102 13.25 -17.90 4.55
C GLU A 102 13.72 -19.35 4.53
N ALA A 103 12.95 -20.25 3.95
CA ALA A 103 13.33 -21.66 3.86
C ALA A 103 14.42 -21.90 2.80
N LYS A 104 14.43 -21.10 1.71
CA LYS A 104 15.41 -21.16 0.62
C LYS A 104 15.62 -19.79 0.00
N GLY A 105 16.89 -19.44 -0.25
CA GLY A 105 17.28 -18.17 -0.84
C GLY A 105 17.12 -17.02 0.14
N ASP A 106 18.22 -16.48 0.64
CA ASP A 106 18.20 -15.35 1.56
C ASP A 106 18.04 -14.04 0.77
N ASN A 107 16.87 -13.44 0.87
CA ASN A 107 16.61 -12.11 0.35
C ASN A 107 16.86 -11.04 1.45
N GLY A 108 17.92 -11.20 2.21
CA GLY A 108 18.24 -10.48 3.44
C GLY A 108 18.26 -8.95 3.38
N ALA A 109 18.14 -8.37 2.19
CA ALA A 109 17.91 -6.94 2.03
C ALA A 109 16.44 -6.55 2.25
N ASN A 110 15.50 -7.50 2.27
CA ASN A 110 14.07 -7.27 2.35
C ASN A 110 13.39 -8.23 3.32
N ASP A 111 13.53 -7.91 4.60
CA ASP A 111 12.93 -8.65 5.69
C ASP A 111 11.39 -8.50 5.79
N TYR A 112 10.79 -7.57 5.07
CA TYR A 112 9.37 -7.22 5.21
C TYR A 112 8.47 -7.74 4.10
N ALA A 113 9.04 -8.07 2.94
CA ALA A 113 8.28 -8.51 1.78
C ALA A 113 9.18 -9.24 0.78
N THR A 114 8.59 -9.96 -0.16
CA THR A 114 9.36 -10.58 -1.23
C THR A 114 9.80 -9.54 -2.25
N PHE A 115 11.02 -9.73 -2.77
CA PHE A 115 11.55 -8.97 -3.90
C PHE A 115 12.06 -9.98 -4.94
N ALA A 116 11.15 -10.63 -5.62
CA ALA A 116 11.46 -11.70 -6.55
C ALA A 116 12.50 -11.35 -7.64
N PRO A 117 12.56 -10.10 -8.16
CA PRO A 117 13.62 -9.70 -9.07
C PRO A 117 15.04 -9.78 -8.50
N PHE A 118 15.20 -9.86 -7.19
CA PHE A 118 16.50 -9.97 -6.51
C PHE A 118 16.69 -11.31 -5.76
N ILE A 119 15.90 -12.34 -6.06
CA ILE A 119 16.14 -13.69 -5.57
C ILE A 119 17.59 -14.07 -5.82
N PRO A 120 18.35 -14.55 -4.81
CA PRO A 120 19.74 -14.94 -4.98
C PRO A 120 19.94 -15.97 -6.08
N LEU A 121 20.96 -15.75 -6.89
CA LEU A 121 21.31 -16.65 -8.01
C LEU A 121 21.97 -17.93 -7.48
N ASN A 122 21.65 -19.06 -8.06
CA ASN A 122 22.21 -20.36 -7.71
C ASN A 122 23.73 -20.33 -7.76
N GLY A 123 24.38 -20.89 -6.73
CA GLY A 123 25.83 -20.86 -6.58
C GLY A 123 26.36 -19.60 -5.87
N SER A 124 25.54 -18.58 -5.62
CA SER A 124 25.95 -17.42 -4.83
C SER A 124 25.94 -17.74 -3.31
N PRO A 125 26.76 -17.06 -2.49
CA PRO A 125 26.74 -17.20 -1.04
C PRO A 125 25.33 -16.94 -0.43
N ASP A 126 24.59 -15.96 -0.98
CA ASP A 126 23.25 -15.64 -0.51
C ASP A 126 22.23 -16.76 -0.81
N ALA A 127 22.39 -17.47 -1.93
CA ALA A 127 21.54 -18.64 -2.26
C ALA A 127 21.83 -19.85 -1.34
N ALA A 128 23.04 -19.92 -0.79
CA ALA A 128 23.42 -20.98 0.17
C ALA A 128 22.83 -20.74 1.56
N ARG A 129 22.44 -19.51 1.90
CA ARG A 129 21.81 -19.15 3.19
C ARG A 129 20.36 -19.59 3.20
N LYS A 130 19.94 -20.20 4.30
CA LYS A 130 18.58 -20.71 4.49
C LYS A 130 18.23 -20.79 5.98
N GLY A 131 16.93 -20.83 6.27
CA GLY A 131 16.42 -20.96 7.64
C GLY A 131 16.46 -19.67 8.43
N GLN A 132 16.66 -18.53 7.82
CA GLN A 132 16.64 -17.23 8.48
C GLN A 132 15.21 -16.84 8.86
N THR A 133 15.03 -16.30 10.06
CA THR A 133 13.73 -15.85 10.56
C THR A 133 13.85 -14.43 11.08
N TYR A 134 12.90 -13.59 10.69
CA TYR A 134 12.80 -12.20 11.15
C TYR A 134 11.42 -11.91 11.71
N LEU A 135 11.35 -10.96 12.62
CA LEU A 135 10.10 -10.34 13.06
C LEU A 135 10.20 -8.82 12.84
N HIS A 136 9.13 -8.21 12.35
CA HIS A 136 9.08 -6.77 12.19
C HIS A 136 7.64 -6.23 12.30
N ALA A 137 7.52 -4.97 12.73
CA ALA A 137 6.24 -4.25 12.79
C ALA A 137 6.17 -3.07 11.80
N ARG A 138 7.09 -3.00 10.84
CA ARG A 138 7.29 -1.84 9.95
C ARG A 138 6.15 -1.59 8.96
N THR A 139 5.27 -2.58 8.74
CA THR A 139 4.07 -2.44 7.90
C THR A 139 2.87 -1.82 8.63
N SER A 140 3.03 -1.58 9.95
CA SER A 140 2.05 -0.77 10.70
C SER A 140 1.87 0.59 10.05
N ARG A 141 0.64 1.10 10.07
CA ARG A 141 0.30 2.36 9.41
C ARG A 141 -0.64 3.21 10.23
N LEU A 142 -0.59 4.51 9.98
CA LEU A 142 -1.50 5.50 10.54
C LEU A 142 -1.99 6.41 9.43
N GLY A 143 -3.25 6.82 9.51
CA GLY A 143 -3.87 7.73 8.56
C GLY A 143 -4.95 8.59 9.18
N ILE A 144 -5.13 9.74 8.55
CA ILE A 144 -6.18 10.71 8.86
C ILE A 144 -6.96 10.96 7.59
N GLU A 145 -8.28 10.87 7.67
CA GLU A 145 -9.20 11.32 6.63
C GLU A 145 -10.08 12.43 7.20
N ALA A 146 -10.31 13.46 6.39
CA ALA A 146 -11.25 14.51 6.71
C ALA A 146 -12.26 14.68 5.57
N LEU A 147 -13.49 15.05 5.92
CA LEU A 147 -14.55 15.40 4.99
C LEU A 147 -15.20 16.67 5.47
N THR A 148 -15.18 17.69 4.60
CA THR A 148 -15.80 19.00 4.85
C THR A 148 -16.81 19.29 3.75
N THR A 149 -18.00 19.74 4.09
CA THR A 149 -18.96 20.27 3.11
C THR A 149 -18.59 21.69 2.74
N THR A 150 -18.43 21.98 1.45
CA THR A 150 -18.13 23.32 0.93
C THR A 150 -19.20 23.79 -0.05
N ALA A 151 -19.16 25.06 -0.43
CA ALA A 151 -20.04 25.61 -1.45
C ALA A 151 -19.86 24.94 -2.83
N TYR A 152 -18.71 24.28 -3.06
CA TYR A 152 -18.36 23.57 -4.30
C TYR A 152 -18.56 22.06 -4.20
N GLY A 153 -19.18 21.57 -3.10
CA GLY A 153 -19.40 20.17 -2.83
C GLY A 153 -18.46 19.63 -1.72
N PRO A 154 -18.46 18.30 -1.50
CA PRO A 154 -17.64 17.68 -0.48
C PRO A 154 -16.16 17.76 -0.84
N LEU A 155 -15.36 18.28 0.10
CA LEU A 155 -13.91 18.29 0.07
C LEU A 155 -13.42 17.16 0.97
N LYS A 156 -12.76 16.17 0.39
CA LYS A 156 -12.10 15.09 1.10
C LYS A 156 -10.61 15.36 1.20
N PHE A 157 -10.02 14.99 2.32
CA PHE A 157 -8.58 15.06 2.57
C PHE A 157 -8.11 13.73 3.14
N LYS A 158 -6.92 13.29 2.74
CA LYS A 158 -6.30 12.07 3.27
C LYS A 158 -4.80 12.22 3.39
N VAL A 159 -4.27 11.85 4.57
CA VAL A 159 -2.84 11.61 4.79
C VAL A 159 -2.67 10.26 5.45
N GLU A 160 -1.74 9.45 4.93
CA GLU A 160 -1.41 8.12 5.46
C GLU A 160 0.09 7.88 5.32
N GLY A 161 0.67 7.25 6.32
CA GLY A 161 2.04 6.75 6.26
C GLY A 161 2.21 5.41 6.97
N ASP A 162 3.31 4.74 6.67
CA ASP A 162 3.77 3.53 7.33
C ASP A 162 5.23 3.69 7.77
N PHE A 163 5.78 2.69 8.45
CA PHE A 163 7.18 2.65 8.87
C PHE A 163 8.02 1.76 7.94
N ASN A 164 7.56 1.53 6.71
CA ASN A 164 8.20 0.64 5.77
C ASN A 164 9.25 1.34 4.91
N ASN A 165 9.96 2.30 5.48
CA ASN A 165 11.17 2.88 4.96
C ASN A 165 12.37 2.30 5.72
N ASP A 166 13.42 1.92 4.99
CA ASP A 166 14.59 1.31 5.59
C ASP A 166 15.68 2.36 5.80
N PRO A 167 15.94 2.80 7.04
CA PRO A 167 16.98 3.77 7.31
C PRO A 167 18.38 3.26 6.94
N ARG A 168 18.55 1.95 6.73
CA ARG A 168 19.84 1.37 6.30
C ARG A 168 20.28 1.85 4.91
N ASN A 169 19.38 2.42 4.11
CA ASN A 169 19.65 2.82 2.73
C ASN A 169 20.07 4.28 2.55
N GLY A 170 20.05 5.12 3.56
CA GLY A 170 20.33 6.53 3.38
C GLY A 170 21.01 7.25 4.54
N ASP A 171 21.33 6.58 5.61
CA ASP A 171 21.73 7.19 6.86
C ASP A 171 22.98 6.55 7.47
N ALA A 172 23.45 7.11 8.56
CA ALA A 172 24.52 6.65 9.41
C ALA A 172 24.43 5.15 9.77
N SER A 173 23.23 4.54 9.68
CA SER A 173 23.04 3.10 9.86
C SER A 173 23.82 2.23 8.88
N ASN A 174 24.19 2.73 7.72
CA ASN A 174 25.06 2.03 6.76
C ASN A 174 26.55 2.34 6.90
N SER A 175 26.91 3.23 7.79
CA SER A 175 28.32 3.63 7.96
C SER A 175 29.20 2.55 8.60
N GLY A 176 28.60 1.49 9.14
CA GLY A 176 29.31 0.44 9.87
C GLY A 176 29.89 0.90 11.22
N SER A 177 29.57 2.11 11.67
CA SER A 177 30.04 2.62 12.96
C SER A 177 29.33 1.99 14.14
N VAL A 178 30.01 1.92 15.27
CA VAL A 178 29.41 1.43 16.54
C VAL A 178 28.20 2.25 16.95
N ALA A 179 28.22 3.56 16.72
CA ALA A 179 27.10 4.46 17.02
C ALA A 179 25.81 4.06 16.24
N THR A 180 25.96 3.71 14.98
CA THR A 180 24.84 3.25 14.12
C THR A 180 24.28 1.91 14.58
N ILE A 181 25.17 0.97 14.97
CA ILE A 181 24.77 -0.32 15.55
C ILE A 181 23.97 -0.10 16.83
N MET A 182 24.38 0.84 17.67
CA MET A 182 23.72 1.16 18.94
C MET A 182 22.32 1.75 18.75
N THR A 183 22.09 2.57 17.73
CA THR A 183 20.79 3.24 17.51
C THR A 183 19.76 2.29 16.91
N GLN A 184 19.98 1.81 15.71
CA GLN A 184 18.98 1.03 14.98
C GLN A 184 18.81 -0.39 15.52
N ARG A 185 19.92 -1.11 15.79
CA ARG A 185 19.85 -2.50 16.26
C ARG A 185 19.29 -2.63 17.68
N ASN A 186 19.39 -1.57 18.49
CA ASN A 186 18.84 -1.59 19.84
C ASN A 186 17.38 -1.17 19.89
N THR A 187 16.90 -0.37 18.94
CA THR A 187 15.55 0.22 18.96
C THR A 187 14.61 -0.44 17.96
N ASN A 188 15.12 -1.16 16.94
CA ASN A 188 14.36 -1.66 15.79
C ASN A 188 13.53 -0.55 15.11
N SER A 189 14.05 0.67 15.11
CA SER A 189 13.37 1.83 14.55
C SER A 189 13.42 1.82 13.02
N TYR A 190 12.33 2.22 12.40
CA TYR A 190 12.21 2.42 10.96
C TYR A 190 11.67 3.82 10.70
N ASP A 191 12.06 4.40 9.56
CA ASP A 191 11.61 5.73 9.16
C ASP A 191 10.16 5.71 8.70
N PHE A 192 9.44 6.80 9.05
CA PHE A 192 8.09 7.01 8.58
C PHE A 192 8.09 7.33 7.09
N ARG A 193 7.24 6.65 6.32
CA ARG A 193 7.13 6.79 4.87
C ARG A 193 5.75 7.33 4.49
N LEU A 194 5.71 8.43 3.74
CA LEU A 194 4.47 8.95 3.17
C LEU A 194 3.91 7.99 2.13
N ARG A 195 2.67 7.55 2.33
CA ARG A 195 1.91 6.72 1.39
C ARG A 195 0.93 7.55 0.57
N HIS A 196 0.08 8.27 1.26
CA HIS A 196 -0.96 9.10 0.68
C HIS A 196 -0.93 10.49 1.31
N ALA A 197 -1.04 11.53 0.48
CA ALA A 197 -1.27 12.91 0.87
C ALA A 197 -1.99 13.60 -0.28
N TYR A 198 -3.32 13.65 -0.24
CA TYR A 198 -4.11 14.21 -1.32
C TYR A 198 -5.42 14.79 -0.82
N PHE A 199 -6.05 15.60 -1.66
CA PHE A 199 -7.44 16.00 -1.49
C PHE A 199 -8.24 15.70 -2.76
N GLU A 200 -9.56 15.53 -2.59
CA GLU A 200 -10.53 15.34 -3.65
C GLU A 200 -11.63 16.38 -3.52
N MET A 201 -12.01 17.00 -4.64
CA MET A 201 -13.15 17.89 -4.73
C MET A 201 -13.87 17.67 -6.08
N GLY A 202 -15.11 17.21 -6.02
CA GLY A 202 -15.86 16.84 -7.21
C GLY A 202 -15.16 15.75 -8.02
N SER A 203 -14.82 16.04 -9.27
CA SER A 203 -14.13 15.14 -10.19
C SER A 203 -12.60 15.15 -10.08
N TRP A 204 -12.04 16.03 -9.25
CA TRP A 204 -10.60 16.24 -9.17
C TRP A 204 -9.98 15.59 -7.95
N LEU A 205 -8.82 14.98 -8.15
CA LEU A 205 -7.89 14.55 -7.10
C LEU A 205 -6.54 15.22 -7.34
N VAL A 206 -5.97 15.81 -6.28
CA VAL A 206 -4.67 16.47 -6.33
C VAL A 206 -3.83 16.03 -5.14
N GLY A 207 -2.61 15.57 -5.40
CA GLY A 207 -1.65 15.13 -4.38
C GLY A 207 -1.07 13.75 -4.68
N GLN A 208 -0.46 13.13 -3.67
CA GLN A 208 0.21 11.84 -3.79
C GLN A 208 -0.73 10.69 -3.39
N THR A 209 -0.90 9.73 -4.29
CA THR A 209 -1.60 8.47 -4.01
C THR A 209 -1.15 7.39 -4.99
N TRP A 210 -1.83 6.24 -5.02
CA TRP A 210 -1.61 5.23 -6.05
C TRP A 210 -1.73 5.84 -7.44
N SER A 211 -0.76 5.50 -8.29
CA SER A 211 -0.79 5.88 -9.70
C SER A 211 -2.12 5.48 -10.34
N THR A 212 -2.60 6.30 -11.25
CA THR A 212 -3.79 6.00 -12.07
C THR A 212 -3.58 4.74 -12.93
N PHE A 213 -2.32 4.39 -13.21
CA PHE A 213 -1.96 3.16 -13.93
C PHE A 213 -2.04 1.90 -13.05
N MET A 214 -2.08 2.03 -11.71
CA MET A 214 -2.28 0.92 -10.78
C MET A 214 -3.77 0.61 -10.61
N ASP A 215 -4.13 -0.67 -10.52
CA ASP A 215 -5.48 -1.11 -10.18
C ASP A 215 -5.49 -1.94 -8.90
N GLY A 216 -5.73 -1.28 -7.77
CA GLY A 216 -5.86 -1.97 -6.48
C GLY A 216 -7.23 -2.63 -6.27
N ALA A 217 -8.26 -2.22 -7.03
CA ALA A 217 -9.63 -2.75 -6.85
C ALA A 217 -9.77 -4.20 -7.33
N ASN A 218 -9.01 -4.57 -8.36
CA ASN A 218 -9.01 -5.92 -8.94
C ASN A 218 -7.75 -6.72 -8.56
N ALA A 219 -6.85 -6.17 -7.74
CA ALA A 219 -5.66 -6.88 -7.28
C ALA A 219 -6.03 -8.04 -6.34
N PRO A 220 -5.40 -9.24 -6.48
CA PRO A 220 -5.60 -10.31 -5.55
C PRO A 220 -5.02 -9.98 -4.17
N GLU A 221 -5.61 -10.55 -3.13
CA GLU A 221 -5.14 -10.38 -1.75
C GLU A 221 -3.99 -11.35 -1.45
N THR A 222 -2.94 -10.84 -0.79
CA THR A 222 -1.79 -11.60 -0.27
C THR A 222 -1.48 -11.18 1.16
N VAL A 223 -0.79 -12.04 1.91
CA VAL A 223 -0.21 -11.68 3.21
C VAL A 223 1.07 -10.86 2.99
N ASP A 224 1.85 -11.18 1.96
CA ASP A 224 3.03 -10.42 1.59
C ASP A 224 2.67 -8.99 1.22
N PHE A 225 3.39 -8.03 1.80
CA PHE A 225 3.14 -6.59 1.61
C PHE A 225 3.25 -6.12 0.16
N ASN A 226 4.21 -6.66 -0.60
CA ASN A 226 4.43 -6.27 -1.99
C ASN A 226 3.45 -6.95 -2.96
N GLY A 227 2.85 -8.07 -2.54
CA GLY A 227 2.05 -8.89 -3.42
C GLY A 227 2.90 -9.59 -4.51
N PRO A 228 2.26 -10.15 -5.54
CA PRO A 228 2.95 -10.90 -6.57
C PRO A 228 3.72 -9.98 -7.53
N VAL A 229 4.81 -10.49 -8.09
CA VAL A 229 5.50 -9.86 -9.22
C VAL A 229 4.56 -9.82 -10.45
N GLY A 230 4.81 -8.88 -11.37
CA GLY A 230 3.96 -8.68 -12.55
C GLY A 230 2.81 -7.69 -12.34
N ASN A 231 2.68 -7.15 -11.13
CA ASN A 231 1.72 -6.11 -10.77
C ASN A 231 2.34 -4.71 -10.90
N THR A 232 1.51 -3.73 -11.16
CA THR A 232 1.86 -2.31 -11.02
C THR A 232 1.71 -1.90 -9.57
N PHE A 233 2.78 -1.40 -8.94
CA PHE A 233 2.79 -1.07 -7.51
C PHE A 233 3.58 0.22 -7.24
N ILE A 234 2.98 1.36 -7.58
CA ILE A 234 3.63 2.68 -7.46
C ILE A 234 2.66 3.74 -6.95
N ARG A 235 3.17 4.63 -6.09
CA ARG A 235 2.49 5.86 -5.65
C ARG A 235 3.30 7.06 -6.08
N GLN A 236 2.62 8.11 -6.53
CA GLN A 236 3.27 9.36 -6.91
C GLN A 236 2.32 10.55 -6.88
N ALA A 237 2.90 11.75 -6.86
CA ALA A 237 2.15 12.99 -6.95
C ALA A 237 1.46 13.09 -8.31
N GLN A 238 0.21 13.55 -8.31
CA GLN A 238 -0.62 13.61 -9.50
C GLN A 238 -1.72 14.66 -9.41
N ILE A 239 -2.19 15.06 -10.58
CA ILE A 239 -3.48 15.73 -10.79
C ILE A 239 -4.30 14.79 -11.64
N ARG A 240 -5.46 14.37 -11.14
CA ARG A 240 -6.34 13.39 -11.78
C ARG A 240 -7.74 13.95 -11.90
N TYR A 241 -8.33 13.79 -13.07
CA TYR A 241 -9.73 14.10 -13.37
C TYR A 241 -10.49 12.81 -13.66
N THR A 242 -11.65 12.64 -13.03
CA THR A 242 -12.55 11.49 -13.23
C THR A 242 -13.89 11.97 -13.75
N HIS A 243 -14.27 11.48 -14.92
CA HIS A 243 -15.60 11.67 -15.48
C HIS A 243 -16.43 10.40 -15.32
N SER A 244 -17.32 10.41 -14.32
CA SER A 244 -18.19 9.26 -14.02
C SER A 244 -19.46 9.33 -14.86
N THR A 245 -19.81 8.20 -15.49
CA THR A 245 -21.05 8.06 -16.26
C THR A 245 -21.87 6.89 -15.69
N LYS A 246 -23.18 7.04 -15.66
CA LYS A 246 -24.09 6.02 -15.12
C LYS A 246 -23.99 4.67 -15.87
N ASN A 247 -23.85 4.71 -17.18
CA ASN A 247 -23.97 3.54 -18.04
C ASN A 247 -22.62 3.02 -18.57
N TYR A 248 -21.62 3.89 -18.70
CA TYR A 248 -20.37 3.57 -19.41
C TYR A 248 -19.17 3.42 -18.47
N GLY A 249 -19.36 3.67 -17.16
CA GLY A 249 -18.28 3.63 -16.17
C GLY A 249 -17.54 4.95 -16.04
N ASP A 250 -16.31 4.89 -15.52
CA ASP A 250 -15.49 6.05 -15.20
C ASP A 250 -14.37 6.21 -16.23
N PHE A 251 -14.25 7.41 -16.80
CA PHE A 251 -13.16 7.81 -17.68
C PHE A 251 -12.23 8.72 -16.89
N ILE A 252 -10.96 8.37 -16.82
CA ILE A 252 -9.99 9.00 -15.94
C ILE A 252 -8.79 9.44 -16.76
N VAL A 253 -8.32 10.67 -16.51
CA VAL A 253 -7.07 11.21 -17.06
C VAL A 253 -6.23 11.73 -15.91
N ALA A 254 -4.94 11.43 -15.91
CA ALA A 254 -4.00 11.92 -14.91
C ALA A 254 -2.70 12.39 -15.54
N VAL A 255 -2.16 13.44 -14.93
CA VAL A 255 -0.79 13.90 -15.11
C VAL A 255 -0.06 13.58 -13.83
N GLU A 256 1.00 12.78 -13.93
CA GLU A 256 1.73 12.24 -12.79
C GLU A 256 3.19 12.68 -12.80
N ASN A 257 3.85 12.61 -11.64
CA ASN A 257 5.24 12.99 -11.49
C ASN A 257 6.13 12.15 -12.42
N ALA A 258 6.93 12.81 -13.24
CA ALA A 258 7.94 12.17 -14.08
C ALA A 258 9.19 11.85 -13.27
N ASP A 259 9.86 10.77 -13.67
CA ASP A 259 11.18 10.40 -13.15
C ASP A 259 11.98 9.73 -14.28
N SER A 260 13.04 10.39 -14.72
CA SER A 260 13.88 9.92 -15.81
C SER A 260 15.15 9.27 -15.27
N TYR A 261 15.08 8.00 -14.96
CA TYR A 261 16.23 7.19 -14.54
C TYR A 261 16.67 6.28 -15.69
N VAL A 262 17.77 6.64 -16.32
CA VAL A 262 18.40 5.88 -17.42
C VAL A 262 19.64 5.20 -16.87
N LEU A 263 19.85 3.92 -17.18
CA LEU A 263 21.07 3.22 -16.81
C LEU A 263 22.22 3.64 -17.74
N ASP A 264 23.40 3.79 -17.17
CA ASP A 264 24.65 3.98 -17.92
C ASP A 264 25.21 2.64 -18.45
N SER A 265 26.41 2.67 -19.02
CA SER A 265 27.13 1.49 -19.53
C SER A 265 27.56 0.50 -18.43
N GLN A 266 27.44 0.87 -17.16
CA GLN A 266 27.74 0.00 -16.00
C GLN A 266 26.48 -0.58 -15.38
N GLY A 267 25.30 -0.26 -15.92
CA GLY A 267 24.03 -0.67 -15.36
C GLY A 267 23.63 0.14 -14.11
N MET A 268 24.23 1.29 -13.89
CA MET A 268 23.92 2.20 -12.79
C MET A 268 23.05 3.36 -13.28
N VAL A 269 22.16 3.85 -12.42
CA VAL A 269 21.36 5.04 -12.78
C VAL A 269 22.30 6.23 -12.98
N THR A 270 22.29 6.82 -14.18
CA THR A 270 23.11 7.99 -14.47
C THR A 270 22.61 9.25 -13.78
N ALA A 271 23.53 10.12 -13.34
CA ALA A 271 23.22 11.45 -12.84
C ALA A 271 22.65 12.40 -13.92
N ASP A 272 22.76 12.05 -15.21
CA ASP A 272 22.27 12.85 -16.34
C ASP A 272 20.75 12.74 -16.54
N GLY A 273 20.06 11.92 -15.77
CA GLY A 273 18.59 11.79 -15.82
C GLY A 273 17.90 13.14 -15.59
N PHE A 274 17.01 13.53 -16.50
CA PHE A 274 16.36 14.84 -16.48
C PHE A 274 14.87 14.74 -16.79
N ALA A 275 14.02 14.78 -15.79
CA ALA A 275 12.56 14.77 -15.95
C ALA A 275 12.07 16.13 -16.50
N LYS A 276 11.49 16.15 -17.69
CA LYS A 276 11.00 17.36 -18.36
C LYS A 276 9.51 17.35 -18.61
N VAL A 277 8.94 16.19 -18.97
CA VAL A 277 7.54 16.03 -19.33
C VAL A 277 6.90 15.10 -18.33
N PRO A 278 5.80 15.50 -17.68
CA PRO A 278 5.05 14.61 -16.78
C PRO A 278 4.54 13.36 -17.51
N ASP A 279 4.35 12.30 -16.74
CA ASP A 279 3.72 11.07 -17.23
C ASP A 279 2.23 11.31 -17.44
N LEU A 280 1.70 10.82 -18.55
CA LEU A 280 0.28 10.93 -18.90
C LEU A 280 -0.36 9.54 -18.81
N ILE A 281 -1.43 9.42 -18.04
CA ILE A 281 -2.21 8.20 -17.91
C ILE A 281 -3.65 8.45 -18.28
N VAL A 282 -4.22 7.51 -19.06
CA VAL A 282 -5.66 7.41 -19.29
C VAL A 282 -6.15 6.07 -18.79
N ARG A 283 -7.35 6.07 -18.19
CA ARG A 283 -7.95 4.89 -17.59
C ARG A 283 -9.45 4.88 -17.81
N TRP A 284 -9.98 3.68 -18.01
CA TRP A 284 -11.41 3.41 -18.01
C TRP A 284 -11.72 2.28 -17.05
N ASP A 285 -12.69 2.51 -16.15
CA ASP A 285 -13.16 1.53 -15.16
C ASP A 285 -14.65 1.29 -15.33
N LYS A 286 -15.05 0.04 -15.24
CA LYS A 286 -16.46 -0.31 -15.19
C LYS A 286 -16.73 -1.46 -14.23
N ASN A 287 -17.69 -1.25 -13.34
CA ASN A 287 -18.22 -2.27 -12.46
C ASN A 287 -19.49 -2.88 -13.06
N PHE A 288 -19.59 -4.20 -12.94
CA PHE A 288 -20.72 -5.02 -13.32
C PHE A 288 -21.22 -5.79 -12.10
N SER A 289 -22.40 -6.40 -12.18
CA SER A 289 -22.93 -7.22 -11.10
C SER A 289 -22.04 -8.44 -10.77
N TRP A 290 -21.27 -8.92 -11.73
CA TRP A 290 -20.38 -10.09 -11.61
C TRP A 290 -18.93 -9.72 -11.28
N GLY A 291 -18.54 -8.45 -11.25
CA GLY A 291 -17.16 -8.02 -10.99
C GLY A 291 -16.81 -6.68 -11.58
N GLY A 292 -15.51 -6.42 -11.85
CA GLY A 292 -15.02 -5.17 -12.40
C GLY A 292 -14.02 -5.36 -13.52
N VAL A 293 -13.87 -4.35 -14.39
CA VAL A 293 -12.86 -4.29 -15.46
C VAL A 293 -12.23 -2.91 -15.46
N SER A 294 -10.91 -2.86 -15.67
CA SER A 294 -10.13 -1.63 -15.84
C SER A 294 -9.22 -1.74 -17.04
N LEU A 295 -9.21 -0.72 -17.91
CA LEU A 295 -8.29 -0.57 -19.03
C LEU A 295 -7.47 0.70 -18.84
N ARG A 296 -6.16 0.64 -19.11
CA ARG A 296 -5.24 1.75 -18.83
C ARG A 296 -4.18 1.86 -19.90
N ALA A 297 -3.80 3.11 -20.21
CA ALA A 297 -2.66 3.42 -21.06
C ALA A 297 -1.79 4.48 -20.40
N LEU A 298 -0.48 4.37 -20.62
CA LEU A 298 0.57 5.21 -20.07
C LEU A 298 1.44 5.74 -21.18
N SER A 299 1.90 6.98 -21.05
CA SER A 299 3.01 7.54 -21.79
C SER A 299 3.93 8.30 -20.86
N ASP A 300 5.19 7.87 -20.76
CA ASP A 300 6.26 8.43 -19.94
C ASP A 300 7.46 8.88 -20.79
N GLU A 301 8.43 9.58 -20.23
CA GLU A 301 9.61 10.04 -20.92
C GLU A 301 10.88 9.63 -20.19
N PHE A 302 11.81 9.00 -20.92
CA PHE A 302 13.20 8.84 -20.51
C PHE A 302 14.06 9.86 -21.22
N ARG A 303 14.78 10.66 -20.44
CA ARG A 303 15.63 11.75 -20.94
C ARG A 303 16.93 11.81 -20.17
N ILE A 304 18.01 12.05 -20.88
CA ILE A 304 19.31 12.44 -20.33
C ILE A 304 19.66 13.85 -20.80
N ASN A 305 20.33 14.61 -19.95
CA ASN A 305 20.88 15.92 -20.30
C ASN A 305 22.14 16.18 -19.45
N GLY A 306 23.31 15.83 -19.97
CA GLY A 306 24.55 15.92 -19.24
C GLY A 306 25.74 15.36 -20.05
N ALA A 307 26.64 14.66 -19.37
CA ALA A 307 27.85 14.11 -19.96
C ALA A 307 27.57 13.06 -21.06
N LEU A 308 26.45 12.33 -20.95
CA LEU A 308 26.01 11.34 -21.94
C LEU A 308 25.22 11.97 -23.12
N GLY A 309 25.18 13.31 -23.22
CA GLY A 309 24.46 14.01 -24.26
C GLY A 309 23.10 14.57 -23.85
N ASN A 310 22.30 14.96 -24.85
CA ASN A 310 20.94 15.49 -24.63
C ASN A 310 19.97 14.73 -25.54
N GLN A 311 19.29 13.75 -24.99
CA GLN A 311 18.43 12.84 -25.72
C GLN A 311 17.17 12.52 -24.92
N SER A 312 16.10 12.18 -25.63
CA SER A 312 14.88 11.66 -24.98
C SER A 312 14.19 10.63 -25.85
N ARG A 313 13.48 9.70 -25.18
CA ARG A 313 12.57 8.74 -25.81
C ARG A 313 11.29 8.62 -24.99
N ARG A 314 10.18 8.46 -25.66
CA ARG A 314 8.91 8.22 -25.00
C ARG A 314 8.64 6.73 -24.89
N GLY A 315 8.35 6.32 -23.65
CA GLY A 315 7.81 5.02 -23.32
C GLY A 315 6.28 4.99 -23.50
N SER A 316 5.75 3.79 -23.61
CA SER A 316 4.32 3.56 -23.67
C SER A 316 3.96 2.23 -23.03
N GLY A 317 2.88 2.20 -22.26
CA GLY A 317 2.38 1.04 -21.57
C GLY A 317 0.88 0.89 -21.70
N PHE A 318 0.43 -0.37 -21.66
CA PHE A 318 -0.97 -0.74 -21.60
C PHE A 318 -1.19 -1.73 -20.47
N ALA A 319 -2.32 -1.60 -19.79
CA ALA A 319 -2.72 -2.54 -18.77
C ALA A 319 -4.22 -2.81 -18.85
N ALA A 320 -4.58 -4.05 -18.56
CA ALA A 320 -5.96 -4.48 -18.39
C ALA A 320 -6.06 -5.35 -17.14
N SER A 321 -7.11 -5.20 -16.39
CA SER A 321 -7.35 -6.01 -15.20
C SER A 321 -8.84 -6.16 -14.95
N GLY A 322 -9.17 -7.16 -14.15
CA GLY A 322 -10.54 -7.37 -13.74
C GLY A 322 -10.69 -8.39 -12.63
N SER A 323 -11.89 -8.41 -12.09
CA SER A 323 -12.34 -9.43 -11.15
C SER A 323 -13.64 -10.05 -11.62
N PHE A 324 -13.82 -11.32 -11.34
CA PHE A 324 -15.02 -12.09 -11.63
C PHE A 324 -15.45 -12.85 -10.38
N ARG A 325 -16.72 -12.70 -9.99
CA ARG A 325 -17.33 -13.35 -8.84
C ARG A 325 -18.42 -14.30 -9.32
N PRO A 326 -18.06 -15.57 -9.66
CA PRO A 326 -19.01 -16.55 -10.14
C PRO A 326 -20.02 -16.98 -9.08
N THR A 327 -19.61 -16.92 -7.81
CA THR A 327 -20.41 -17.24 -6.64
C THR A 327 -20.23 -16.15 -5.58
N GLY A 328 -21.01 -16.18 -4.50
CA GLY A 328 -20.83 -15.26 -3.36
C GLY A 328 -19.53 -15.50 -2.58
N SER A 329 -18.96 -16.70 -2.69
CA SER A 329 -17.75 -17.15 -1.97
C SER A 329 -16.46 -17.02 -2.77
N ASP A 330 -16.53 -16.96 -4.11
CA ASP A 330 -15.37 -17.02 -4.98
C ASP A 330 -15.09 -15.69 -5.67
N THR A 331 -13.80 -15.35 -5.78
CA THR A 331 -13.33 -14.22 -6.59
C THR A 331 -12.14 -14.68 -7.43
N LEU A 332 -12.24 -14.50 -8.73
CA LEU A 332 -11.14 -14.63 -9.68
C LEU A 332 -10.65 -13.23 -10.03
N SER A 333 -9.35 -12.99 -9.93
CA SER A 333 -8.69 -11.72 -10.29
C SER A 333 -7.67 -11.97 -11.38
N TRP A 334 -7.54 -11.03 -12.30
CA TRP A 334 -6.53 -11.08 -13.35
C TRP A 334 -6.01 -9.69 -13.66
N MET A 335 -4.71 -9.60 -13.98
CA MET A 335 -4.05 -8.36 -14.38
C MET A 335 -3.05 -8.66 -15.48
N LEU A 336 -3.03 -7.83 -16.51
CA LEU A 336 -2.09 -7.87 -17.63
C LEU A 336 -1.50 -6.47 -17.77
N THR A 337 -0.18 -6.38 -17.88
CA THR A 337 0.55 -5.12 -18.05
C THR A 337 1.67 -5.34 -19.05
N GLY A 338 1.91 -4.42 -19.95
CA GLY A 338 3.04 -4.52 -20.86
C GLY A 338 3.29 -3.24 -21.62
N GLY A 339 4.52 -3.10 -22.13
CA GLY A 339 4.92 -1.94 -22.89
C GLY A 339 6.41 -1.89 -23.18
N THR A 340 6.83 -0.74 -23.68
CA THR A 340 8.25 -0.42 -23.94
C THR A 340 8.59 0.85 -23.19
N GLY A 341 9.60 0.78 -22.31
CA GLY A 341 9.99 1.88 -21.45
C GLY A 341 8.98 2.18 -20.34
N ILE A 342 8.22 1.19 -19.86
CA ILE A 342 7.26 1.40 -18.76
C ILE A 342 7.93 1.49 -17.39
N GLY A 343 9.19 1.15 -17.29
CA GLY A 343 10.05 1.33 -16.12
C GLY A 343 9.37 0.99 -14.79
N ARG A 344 9.41 1.92 -13.88
CA ARG A 344 8.89 1.82 -12.50
C ARG A 344 7.41 1.45 -12.37
N TYR A 345 6.63 1.51 -13.45
CA TYR A 345 5.22 1.12 -13.45
C TYR A 345 5.00 -0.40 -13.45
N LEU A 346 6.01 -1.19 -13.80
CA LEU A 346 6.01 -2.63 -13.59
C LEU A 346 7.13 -2.97 -12.59
N ASN A 347 6.81 -3.74 -11.57
CA ASN A 347 7.67 -3.91 -10.40
C ASN A 347 9.12 -4.31 -10.79
N VAL A 348 10.08 -3.45 -10.41
CA VAL A 348 11.53 -3.64 -10.62
C VAL A 348 11.94 -3.95 -12.07
N ILE A 349 11.34 -3.25 -13.03
CA ILE A 349 11.81 -3.15 -14.40
C ILE A 349 12.67 -1.88 -14.52
N HIS A 350 13.84 -1.97 -15.17
CA HIS A 350 14.75 -0.82 -15.28
C HIS A 350 14.21 0.27 -16.21
N GLY A 351 13.55 -0.11 -17.28
CA GLY A 351 12.88 0.80 -18.20
C GLY A 351 13.76 1.30 -19.34
N ALA A 352 14.97 1.84 -19.09
CA ALA A 352 15.83 2.38 -20.14
C ALA A 352 17.32 2.33 -19.77
N ALA A 353 18.18 2.21 -20.79
CA ALA A 353 19.62 2.32 -20.67
C ALA A 353 20.21 3.12 -21.83
N TYR A 354 21.30 3.84 -21.57
CA TYR A 354 22.08 4.49 -22.61
C TYR A 354 22.98 3.48 -23.33
N ASN A 355 22.92 3.47 -24.65
CA ASN A 355 23.78 2.66 -25.51
C ASN A 355 24.89 3.54 -26.07
N PRO A 356 26.13 3.44 -25.55
CA PRO A 356 27.22 4.27 -26.03
C PRO A 356 27.67 3.96 -27.48
N GLY A 357 27.45 2.71 -27.94
CA GLY A 357 27.80 2.32 -29.32
C GLY A 357 26.85 2.89 -30.36
N ALA A 358 25.60 3.14 -30.00
CA ALA A 358 24.58 3.72 -30.86
C ALA A 358 24.25 5.19 -30.53
N ASP A 359 24.91 5.74 -29.52
CA ASP A 359 24.68 7.08 -28.96
C ASP A 359 23.19 7.39 -28.80
N ARG A 360 22.47 6.52 -28.08
CA ARG A 360 21.02 6.69 -27.84
C ARG A 360 20.51 5.93 -26.62
N ILE A 361 19.35 6.36 -26.12
CA ILE A 361 18.60 5.66 -25.10
C ILE A 361 17.88 4.45 -25.72
N GLU A 362 18.08 3.26 -25.17
CA GLU A 362 17.34 2.06 -25.51
C GLU A 362 16.35 1.72 -24.40
N MET A 363 15.12 1.36 -24.78
CA MET A 363 14.04 1.13 -23.83
C MET A 363 13.71 -0.34 -23.68
N GLU A 364 13.57 -0.77 -22.43
CA GLU A 364 13.19 -2.13 -22.06
C GLU A 364 11.77 -2.43 -22.52
N ARG A 365 11.57 -3.59 -23.17
CA ARG A 365 10.26 -4.12 -23.50
C ARG A 365 9.90 -5.24 -22.53
N ALA A 366 8.86 -5.02 -21.73
CA ALA A 366 8.47 -5.94 -20.68
C ALA A 366 6.94 -6.14 -20.60
N ALA A 367 6.55 -7.28 -20.04
CA ALA A 367 5.16 -7.55 -19.70
C ALA A 367 5.06 -8.34 -18.38
N GLY A 368 3.94 -8.16 -17.71
CA GLY A 368 3.58 -8.84 -16.47
C GLY A 368 2.17 -9.40 -16.53
N VAL A 369 1.95 -10.49 -15.79
CA VAL A 369 0.65 -11.12 -15.59
C VAL A 369 0.48 -11.45 -14.11
N VAL A 370 -0.74 -11.24 -13.61
CA VAL A 370 -1.16 -11.72 -12.28
C VAL A 370 -2.49 -12.42 -12.41
N LEU A 371 -2.60 -13.58 -11.77
CA LEU A 371 -3.83 -14.36 -11.65
C LEU A 371 -4.07 -14.66 -10.19
N GLY A 372 -5.29 -14.45 -9.71
CA GLY A 372 -5.66 -14.69 -8.32
C GLY A 372 -6.97 -15.43 -8.21
N TYR A 373 -7.03 -16.32 -7.24
CA TYR A 373 -8.26 -16.99 -6.82
C TYR A 373 -8.40 -16.87 -5.30
N GLN A 374 -9.53 -16.36 -4.86
CA GLN A 374 -9.90 -16.30 -3.45
C GLN A 374 -11.16 -17.11 -3.24
N HIS A 375 -11.14 -17.96 -2.21
CA HIS A 375 -12.32 -18.66 -1.70
C HIS A 375 -12.61 -18.25 -0.27
N ARG A 376 -13.87 -17.88 0.01
CA ARG A 376 -14.35 -17.61 1.36
C ARG A 376 -15.07 -18.83 1.92
N PHE A 377 -14.46 -19.47 2.92
CA PHE A 377 -15.06 -20.59 3.64
C PHE A 377 -16.13 -20.13 4.61
N SER A 378 -15.98 -18.92 5.14
CA SER A 378 -16.92 -18.26 6.05
C SER A 378 -16.68 -16.74 6.04
N ASP A 379 -17.47 -15.99 6.80
CA ASP A 379 -17.24 -14.54 7.00
C ASP A 379 -15.90 -14.24 7.67
N SER A 380 -15.33 -15.20 8.40
CA SER A 380 -14.08 -15.05 9.13
C SER A 380 -12.87 -15.75 8.52
N LEU A 381 -13.03 -16.63 7.52
CA LEU A 381 -11.93 -17.41 6.94
C LEU A 381 -11.98 -17.39 5.41
N ARG A 382 -10.87 -16.95 4.80
CA ARG A 382 -10.66 -16.99 3.36
C ARG A 382 -9.27 -17.50 3.01
N ALA A 383 -9.15 -18.17 1.87
CA ALA A 383 -7.87 -18.62 1.32
C ALA A 383 -7.64 -17.99 -0.04
N ASN A 384 -6.37 -17.81 -0.36
CA ASN A 384 -5.90 -17.16 -1.58
C ASN A 384 -4.86 -18.03 -2.28
N LEU A 385 -4.99 -18.15 -3.60
CA LEU A 385 -3.97 -18.69 -4.50
C LEU A 385 -3.66 -17.61 -5.53
N VAL A 386 -2.41 -17.16 -5.58
CA VAL A 386 -2.01 -16.09 -6.49
C VAL A 386 -0.75 -16.48 -7.26
N TYR A 387 -0.78 -16.28 -8.56
CA TYR A 387 0.37 -16.41 -9.45
C TYR A 387 0.70 -15.07 -10.06
N GLY A 388 1.98 -14.71 -10.06
CA GLY A 388 2.50 -13.53 -10.72
C GLY A 388 3.73 -13.87 -11.56
N ALA A 389 3.86 -13.25 -12.73
CA ALA A 389 5.04 -13.37 -13.57
C ALA A 389 5.29 -12.10 -14.36
N GLN A 390 6.56 -11.83 -14.64
CA GLN A 390 6.98 -10.78 -15.56
C GLN A 390 8.14 -11.26 -16.43
N ARG A 391 8.26 -10.66 -17.61
CA ARG A 391 9.28 -11.02 -18.59
C ARG A 391 9.77 -9.77 -19.33
N THR A 392 11.09 -9.70 -19.53
CA THR A 392 11.74 -8.78 -20.47
C THR A 392 11.94 -9.50 -21.80
N TYR A 393 11.58 -8.85 -22.89
CA TYR A 393 11.67 -9.38 -24.27
C TYR A 393 12.90 -8.82 -24.98
N ASP A 394 13.49 -9.66 -25.84
CA ASP A 394 14.69 -9.31 -26.59
C ASP A 394 14.44 -8.09 -27.49
N ASN A 395 15.34 -7.12 -27.40
CA ASN A 395 15.39 -5.92 -28.21
C ASN A 395 16.76 -5.22 -28.00
N ALA A 396 16.95 -4.03 -28.58
CA ALA A 396 18.19 -3.28 -28.46
C ALA A 396 18.59 -2.94 -27.01
N TYR A 397 17.63 -2.82 -26.07
CA TYR A 397 17.94 -2.67 -24.65
C TYR A 397 18.62 -3.92 -24.07
N THR A 398 18.11 -5.11 -24.35
CA THR A 398 18.70 -6.36 -23.85
C THR A 398 20.05 -6.64 -24.47
N GLU A 399 20.23 -6.28 -25.75
CA GLU A 399 21.54 -6.33 -26.42
C GLU A 399 22.54 -5.39 -25.74
N THR A 400 22.12 -4.16 -25.42
CA THR A 400 22.93 -3.18 -24.69
C THR A 400 23.30 -3.70 -23.30
N ALA A 401 22.35 -4.29 -22.56
CA ALA A 401 22.59 -4.85 -21.24
C ALA A 401 23.61 -6.00 -21.26
N MET A 402 23.53 -6.87 -22.27
CA MET A 402 24.49 -7.97 -22.44
C MET A 402 25.88 -7.45 -22.87
N ALA A 403 25.95 -6.53 -23.83
CA ALA A 403 27.20 -5.97 -24.33
C ALA A 403 27.98 -5.19 -23.24
N ASN A 404 27.26 -4.56 -22.32
CA ASN A 404 27.84 -3.77 -21.22
C ASN A 404 27.96 -4.55 -19.90
N GLY A 405 27.62 -5.85 -19.87
CA GLY A 405 27.88 -6.73 -18.73
C GLY A 405 26.87 -6.63 -17.58
N PHE A 406 25.75 -5.89 -17.71
CA PHE A 406 24.69 -5.85 -16.69
C PHE A 406 23.47 -6.73 -17.03
N GLY A 407 23.61 -7.64 -18.00
CA GLY A 407 22.61 -8.68 -18.32
C GLY A 407 22.54 -9.83 -17.33
N GLY A 408 23.40 -9.89 -16.32
CA GLY A 408 23.48 -10.94 -15.30
C GLY A 408 23.89 -10.42 -13.93
N GLY A 409 24.08 -11.38 -12.99
CA GLY A 409 24.45 -11.07 -11.63
C GLY A 409 23.28 -10.64 -10.73
N ARG A 410 23.61 -10.26 -9.49
CA ARG A 410 22.63 -9.96 -8.45
C ARG A 410 21.61 -8.89 -8.86
N TYR A 411 22.07 -7.81 -9.46
CA TYR A 411 21.27 -6.66 -9.88
C TYR A 411 21.08 -6.56 -11.39
N GLY A 412 21.47 -7.60 -12.13
CA GLY A 412 21.33 -7.65 -13.57
C GLY A 412 19.88 -7.75 -14.04
N VAL A 413 19.69 -7.46 -15.32
CA VAL A 413 18.38 -7.51 -15.95
C VAL A 413 17.83 -8.94 -15.93
N ASN A 414 16.60 -9.10 -15.46
CA ASN A 414 15.92 -10.37 -15.45
C ASN A 414 15.21 -10.64 -16.78
N ARG A 415 15.46 -11.81 -17.37
CA ARG A 415 14.67 -12.32 -18.49
C ARG A 415 13.26 -12.67 -18.05
N SER A 416 13.16 -13.32 -16.90
CA SER A 416 11.85 -13.70 -16.32
C SER A 416 11.92 -13.80 -14.81
N VAL A 417 10.80 -13.48 -14.18
CA VAL A 417 10.58 -13.63 -12.74
C VAL A 417 9.16 -14.13 -12.54
N SER A 418 8.96 -15.09 -11.66
CA SER A 418 7.63 -15.58 -11.31
C SER A 418 7.52 -15.91 -9.83
N GLN A 419 6.30 -15.82 -9.31
CA GLN A 419 5.95 -16.17 -7.93
C GLN A 419 4.61 -16.89 -7.88
N ILE A 420 4.48 -17.78 -6.92
CA ILE A 420 3.20 -18.34 -6.49
C ILE A 420 3.04 -18.07 -4.99
N HIS A 421 1.86 -17.63 -4.59
CA HIS A 421 1.46 -17.37 -3.21
C HIS A 421 0.29 -18.28 -2.87
N VAL A 422 0.38 -18.98 -1.76
CA VAL A 422 -0.69 -19.82 -1.22
C VAL A 422 -0.88 -19.45 0.23
N GLY A 423 -2.03 -18.88 0.55
CA GLY A 423 -2.24 -18.35 1.88
C GLY A 423 -3.69 -18.41 2.35
N ALA A 424 -3.87 -18.15 3.62
CA ALA A 424 -5.18 -17.99 4.25
C ALA A 424 -5.14 -16.84 5.25
N ILE A 425 -6.27 -16.17 5.40
CA ILE A 425 -6.46 -15.11 6.38
C ILE A 425 -7.71 -15.42 7.20
N TRP A 426 -7.53 -15.42 8.51
CA TRP A 426 -8.57 -15.65 9.49
C TRP A 426 -8.82 -14.40 10.32
N ASN A 427 -10.08 -14.04 10.48
CA ASN A 427 -10.55 -12.93 11.30
C ASN A 427 -11.21 -13.49 12.59
N PRO A 428 -10.45 -13.79 13.65
CA PRO A 428 -11.02 -14.32 14.89
C PRO A 428 -12.04 -13.36 15.54
N VAL A 429 -11.79 -12.06 15.37
CA VAL A 429 -12.70 -10.97 15.75
C VAL A 429 -12.63 -9.87 14.69
N LYS A 430 -13.64 -9.02 14.63
CA LYS A 430 -13.85 -8.04 13.55
C LYS A 430 -12.62 -7.18 13.18
N LEU A 431 -11.79 -6.84 14.16
CA LEU A 431 -10.64 -5.92 13.97
C LEU A 431 -9.29 -6.64 13.88
N VAL A 432 -9.27 -7.97 13.91
CA VAL A 432 -8.02 -8.74 13.94
C VAL A 432 -7.93 -9.64 12.71
N ASP A 433 -6.82 -9.54 12.01
CA ASP A 433 -6.43 -10.45 10.94
C ASP A 433 -5.26 -11.34 11.40
N VAL A 434 -5.34 -12.63 11.15
CA VAL A 434 -4.25 -13.59 11.27
C VAL A 434 -4.03 -14.20 9.90
N GLY A 435 -2.89 -13.92 9.28
CA GLY A 435 -2.55 -14.38 7.93
C GLY A 435 -1.38 -15.37 7.96
N LEU A 436 -1.49 -16.42 7.16
CA LEU A 436 -0.39 -17.35 6.89
C LEU A 436 -0.27 -17.53 5.39
N GLU A 437 0.94 -17.39 4.84
CA GLU A 437 1.19 -17.50 3.40
C GLU A 437 2.54 -18.16 3.13
N TYR A 438 2.53 -19.12 2.24
CA TYR A 438 3.75 -19.68 1.63
C TYR A 438 3.95 -19.06 0.26
N ILE A 439 5.19 -18.63 -0.02
CA ILE A 439 5.59 -18.00 -1.27
C ILE A 439 6.75 -18.79 -1.86
N TYR A 440 6.61 -19.15 -3.14
CA TYR A 440 7.69 -19.70 -3.94
C TYR A 440 7.98 -18.77 -5.11
N GLY A 441 9.26 -18.44 -5.34
CA GLY A 441 9.68 -17.54 -6.39
C GLY A 441 10.83 -18.10 -7.21
N GLN A 442 10.86 -17.72 -8.49
CA GLN A 442 11.93 -18.04 -9.43
C GLN A 442 12.33 -16.80 -10.22
N ARG A 443 13.61 -16.70 -10.56
CA ARG A 443 14.13 -15.71 -11.52
C ARG A 443 15.14 -16.33 -12.47
N GLU A 444 15.24 -15.72 -13.64
CA GLU A 444 16.29 -16.01 -14.63
C GLU A 444 16.79 -14.68 -15.20
N THR A 445 18.11 -14.49 -15.25
CA THR A 445 18.75 -13.30 -15.86
C THR A 445 18.81 -13.41 -17.38
N LEU A 446 19.19 -12.34 -18.10
CA LEU A 446 19.35 -12.37 -19.56
C LEU A 446 20.41 -13.38 -20.01
N ILE A 447 21.45 -13.60 -19.21
CA ILE A 447 22.53 -14.56 -19.51
C ILE A 447 22.23 -15.98 -19.02
N GLY A 448 21.00 -16.24 -18.53
CA GLY A 448 20.55 -17.60 -18.15
C GLY A 448 20.89 -18.03 -16.74
N GLU A 449 21.41 -17.16 -15.87
CA GLU A 449 21.59 -17.48 -14.45
C GLU A 449 20.23 -17.58 -13.77
N LYS A 450 20.05 -18.59 -12.92
CA LYS A 450 18.77 -18.88 -12.25
C LYS A 450 18.87 -18.74 -10.75
N GLY A 451 17.75 -18.38 -10.13
CA GLY A 451 17.59 -18.34 -8.70
C GLY A 451 16.20 -18.80 -8.28
N GLU A 452 16.09 -19.35 -7.08
CA GLU A 452 14.85 -19.77 -6.47
C GLU A 452 14.79 -19.34 -5.01
N SER A 453 13.59 -19.03 -4.53
CA SER A 453 13.35 -18.76 -3.11
C SER A 453 12.07 -19.41 -2.64
N SER A 454 12.01 -19.70 -1.34
CA SER A 454 10.77 -20.09 -0.69
C SER A 454 10.69 -19.46 0.70
N ARG A 455 9.52 -18.93 1.03
CA ARG A 455 9.29 -18.11 2.23
C ARG A 455 7.95 -18.48 2.85
N LEU A 456 7.90 -18.47 4.18
CA LEU A 456 6.66 -18.55 4.95
C LEU A 456 6.47 -17.22 5.69
N ASN A 457 5.32 -16.58 5.50
CA ASN A 457 4.95 -15.35 6.19
C ASN A 457 3.78 -15.63 7.15
N LEU A 458 3.91 -15.19 8.40
CA LEU A 458 2.85 -15.10 9.39
C LEU A 458 2.59 -13.62 9.68
N MET A 459 1.34 -13.19 9.59
CA MET A 459 0.89 -11.83 9.90
C MET A 459 -0.11 -11.83 11.04
N LEU A 460 0.10 -10.95 12.00
CA LEU A 460 -0.88 -10.59 13.03
C LEU A 460 -1.16 -9.09 12.89
N ARG A 461 -2.40 -8.73 12.58
CA ARG A 461 -2.79 -7.34 12.36
C ARG A 461 -4.00 -6.97 13.21
N TYR A 462 -3.91 -5.87 13.94
CA TYR A 462 -5.03 -5.20 14.56
C TYR A 462 -5.37 -3.94 13.76
N ASN A 463 -6.59 -3.85 13.25
CA ASN A 463 -7.08 -2.72 12.47
C ASN A 463 -7.75 -1.71 13.40
N LEU A 464 -7.38 -0.45 13.29
CA LEU A 464 -8.03 0.67 13.94
C LEU A 464 -9.09 1.23 12.96
N ASN A 465 -10.36 0.87 13.16
CA ASN A 465 -11.54 1.30 12.36
C ASN A 465 -11.49 0.92 10.88
#